data_3b6efd88d8ef79c76b76532dac284110
#
_entry.id   3b6efd88d8ef79c76b76532dac284110
#
_cell.length_a   1.000
_cell.length_b   1.000
_cell.length_c   1.000
_cell.angle_alpha   90.00
_cell.angle_beta   90.00
_cell.angle_gamma   90.00
#
_symmetry.space_group_name_H-M   'P 1'
#
loop_
_entity.id
_entity.type
_entity.pdbx_description
1 polymer ?
#
loop_
_entity_poly.entity_id
_entity_poly.type
_entity_poly.pdbx_seq_one_letter_code
_entity_poly.pdbx_strand_id
1 'polypeptide(L)'
;MARPRSEDKRNAILDAATRLFAERGLTAAPTSEISQLAGVAEGTLFTYFKTKDDLINALYREVKLELADAMMSDFPRKKNIRTKLRHVWDRYVNWGMASPRQRKVLAQLTVSEALTKESRDAGSAPFVEFQAMIRDAIEQRVFRNDVPVELISKSLAALVEATIDLTESNRARAKQYRDSGFQMFWAGITK
;
A
#
# COMPACT_ATOMS: atom_id res chain seq x y z
N MET A 1 8.28 24.64 14.63
CA MET A 1 7.17 24.35 15.57
C MET A 1 7.36 22.94 16.10
N ALA A 2 7.35 22.73 17.42
CA ALA A 2 7.41 21.39 17.99
C ALA A 2 6.11 20.64 17.64
N ARG A 3 6.24 19.40 17.09
CA ARG A 3 5.11 18.52 16.79
C ARG A 3 4.33 18.24 18.08
N PRO A 4 2.98 18.28 18.07
CA PRO A 4 2.20 18.03 19.27
C PRO A 4 2.53 16.65 19.86
N ARG A 5 2.79 16.58 21.19
CA ARG A 5 3.08 15.33 21.91
C ARG A 5 2.05 14.22 21.68
N SER A 6 0.83 14.56 21.27
CA SER A 6 -0.23 13.62 20.95
C SER A 6 0.01 12.85 19.64
N GLU A 7 0.55 13.51 18.60
CA GLU A 7 0.86 12.87 17.32
C GLU A 7 2.04 11.89 17.43
N ASP A 8 3.06 12.23 18.24
CA ASP A 8 4.22 11.37 18.43
C ASP A 8 3.81 10.03 19.07
N LYS A 9 2.90 10.05 20.07
CA LYS A 9 2.40 8.82 20.70
C LYS A 9 1.52 7.99 19.74
N ARG A 10 0.65 8.66 18.96
CA ARG A 10 -0.17 7.98 17.96
C ARG A 10 0.71 7.26 16.94
N ASN A 11 1.72 7.93 16.44
CA ASN A 11 2.65 7.35 15.46
C ASN A 11 3.48 6.22 16.06
N ALA A 12 3.96 6.35 17.29
CA ALA A 12 4.66 5.28 18.00
C ALA A 12 3.79 4.01 18.15
N ILE A 13 2.49 4.17 18.41
CA ILE A 13 1.54 3.02 18.48
C ILE A 13 1.37 2.39 17.10
N LEU A 14 1.22 3.18 16.03
CA LEU A 14 1.09 2.66 14.67
C LEU A 14 2.36 1.94 14.19
N ASP A 15 3.55 2.47 14.51
CA ASP A 15 4.82 1.84 14.19
C ASP A 15 5.00 0.51 14.94
N ALA A 16 4.66 0.48 16.23
CA ALA A 16 4.68 -0.74 17.03
C ALA A 16 3.70 -1.79 16.51
N ALA A 17 2.47 -1.36 16.16
CA ALA A 17 1.47 -2.23 15.55
C ALA A 17 1.95 -2.80 14.20
N THR A 18 2.53 -1.96 13.34
CA THR A 18 3.11 -2.38 12.06
C THR A 18 4.15 -3.48 12.27
N ARG A 19 5.04 -3.29 13.22
CA ARG A 19 6.07 -4.28 13.53
C ARG A 19 5.47 -5.60 14.00
N LEU A 20 4.61 -5.58 15.02
CA LEU A 20 4.03 -6.78 15.60
C LEU A 20 3.10 -7.52 14.63
N PHE A 21 2.29 -6.79 13.87
CA PHE A 21 1.42 -7.38 12.85
C PHE A 21 2.23 -8.03 11.71
N ALA A 22 3.33 -7.39 11.27
CA ALA A 22 4.21 -7.99 10.26
C ALA A 22 4.91 -9.27 10.75
N GLU A 23 5.25 -9.34 12.05
CA GLU A 23 5.95 -10.48 12.64
C GLU A 23 5.01 -11.64 12.98
N ARG A 24 3.83 -11.38 13.54
CA ARG A 24 2.95 -12.40 14.15
C ARG A 24 1.55 -12.50 13.52
N GLY A 25 1.18 -11.56 12.66
CA GLY A 25 -0.18 -11.44 12.12
C GLY A 25 -1.10 -10.60 13.02
N LEU A 26 -2.23 -10.18 12.42
CA LEU A 26 -3.19 -9.28 13.10
C LEU A 26 -3.78 -9.89 14.36
N THR A 27 -4.14 -11.17 14.32
CA THR A 27 -4.85 -11.84 15.42
C THR A 27 -3.92 -12.08 16.60
N ALA A 28 -2.69 -12.54 16.36
CA ALA A 28 -1.76 -12.99 17.40
C ALA A 28 -0.96 -11.87 18.09
N ALA A 29 -1.16 -10.59 17.69
CA ALA A 29 -0.52 -9.44 18.32
C ALA A 29 -1.46 -8.76 19.33
N PRO A 30 -1.27 -8.93 20.65
CA PRO A 30 -2.13 -8.31 21.67
C PRO A 30 -1.83 -6.80 21.80
N THR A 31 -2.84 -6.02 22.18
CA THR A 31 -2.72 -4.55 22.36
C THR A 31 -1.75 -4.18 23.49
N SER A 32 -1.64 -5.03 24.52
CA SER A 32 -0.68 -4.86 25.61
C SER A 32 0.77 -4.89 25.13
N GLU A 33 1.12 -5.79 24.20
CA GLU A 33 2.47 -5.82 23.62
C GLU A 33 2.71 -4.65 22.65
N ILE A 34 1.68 -4.24 21.91
CA ILE A 34 1.77 -3.05 21.04
C ILE A 34 2.05 -1.81 21.89
N SER A 35 1.32 -1.61 23.00
CA SER A 35 1.52 -0.47 23.90
C SER A 35 2.89 -0.50 24.56
N GLN A 36 3.36 -1.67 25.00
CA GLN A 36 4.69 -1.85 25.56
C GLN A 36 5.79 -1.47 24.55
N LEU A 37 5.67 -1.98 23.31
CA LEU A 37 6.64 -1.68 22.24
C LEU A 37 6.63 -0.20 21.84
N ALA A 38 5.45 0.44 21.89
CA ALA A 38 5.29 1.88 21.63
C ALA A 38 5.78 2.79 22.78
N GLY A 39 6.16 2.20 23.94
CA GLY A 39 6.58 2.97 25.11
C GLY A 39 5.44 3.76 25.76
N VAL A 40 4.19 3.27 25.67
CA VAL A 40 3.01 3.92 26.26
C VAL A 40 2.25 2.97 27.18
N ALA A 41 1.50 3.52 28.15
CA ALA A 41 0.55 2.71 28.93
C ALA A 41 -0.58 2.20 28.01
N GLU A 42 -1.12 1.01 28.30
CA GLU A 42 -2.21 0.42 27.50
C GLU A 42 -3.46 1.31 27.46
N GLY A 43 -3.81 1.96 28.57
CA GLY A 43 -4.87 2.97 28.61
C GLY A 43 -4.63 4.15 27.66
N THR A 44 -3.37 4.49 27.41
CA THR A 44 -3.02 5.53 26.41
C THR A 44 -3.31 5.03 24.99
N LEU A 45 -2.99 3.77 24.68
CA LEU A 45 -3.36 3.18 23.39
C LEU A 45 -4.87 3.29 23.15
N PHE A 46 -5.69 2.91 24.13
CA PHE A 46 -7.15 2.98 24.04
C PHE A 46 -7.72 4.41 24.04
N THR A 47 -6.93 5.40 24.42
CA THR A 47 -7.28 6.82 24.23
C THR A 47 -7.22 7.22 22.74
N TYR A 48 -6.28 6.67 21.96
CA TYR A 48 -6.15 6.93 20.53
C TYR A 48 -7.00 6.00 19.66
N PHE A 49 -7.10 4.74 20.05
CA PHE A 49 -7.80 3.67 19.32
C PHE A 49 -8.66 2.89 20.30
N LYS A 50 -9.98 3.15 20.26
CA LYS A 50 -10.93 2.58 21.26
C LYS A 50 -10.92 1.05 21.27
N THR A 51 -10.61 0.45 20.12
CA THR A 51 -10.55 -1.00 19.95
C THR A 51 -9.31 -1.37 19.10
N LYS A 52 -8.97 -2.66 19.07
CA LYS A 52 -7.95 -3.19 18.16
C LYS A 52 -8.37 -3.02 16.70
N ASP A 53 -9.67 -3.12 16.40
CA ASP A 53 -10.19 -2.92 15.06
C ASP A 53 -10.06 -1.46 14.61
N ASP A 54 -10.23 -0.48 15.51
CA ASP A 54 -9.95 0.93 15.20
C ASP A 54 -8.47 1.15 14.86
N LEU A 55 -7.56 0.49 15.58
CA LEU A 55 -6.12 0.52 15.28
C LEU A 55 -5.83 -0.09 13.90
N ILE A 56 -6.43 -1.25 13.58
CA ILE A 56 -6.31 -1.94 12.28
C ILE A 56 -6.79 -1.01 11.15
N ASN A 57 -7.96 -0.40 11.31
CA ASN A 57 -8.54 0.51 10.34
C ASN A 57 -7.70 1.78 10.14
N ALA A 58 -7.17 2.35 11.22
CA ALA A 58 -6.28 3.50 11.15
C ALA A 58 -4.97 3.15 10.45
N LEU A 59 -4.36 2.02 10.79
CA LEU A 59 -3.12 1.56 10.18
C LEU A 59 -3.29 1.30 8.67
N TYR A 60 -4.41 0.70 8.27
CA TYR A 60 -4.72 0.52 6.85
C TYR A 60 -4.70 1.85 6.09
N ARG A 61 -5.39 2.87 6.61
CA ARG A 61 -5.43 4.20 5.97
C ARG A 61 -4.05 4.84 5.87
N GLU A 62 -3.24 4.76 6.93
CA GLU A 62 -1.87 5.30 6.93
C GLU A 62 -0.98 4.61 5.88
N VAL A 63 -0.96 3.28 5.85
CA VAL A 63 -0.13 2.53 4.89
C VAL A 63 -0.60 2.74 3.45
N LYS A 64 -1.92 2.88 3.23
CA LYS A 64 -2.48 3.21 1.90
C LYS A 64 -2.10 4.62 1.45
N LEU A 65 -2.09 5.59 2.37
CA LEU A 65 -1.66 6.95 2.07
C LEU A 65 -0.15 6.99 1.74
N GLU A 66 0.69 6.34 2.56
CA GLU A 66 2.13 6.23 2.31
C GLU A 66 2.43 5.61 0.93
N LEU A 67 1.73 4.53 0.58
CA LEU A 67 1.87 3.91 -0.74
C LEU A 67 1.47 4.86 -1.87
N ALA A 68 0.34 5.56 -1.72
CA ALA A 68 -0.13 6.50 -2.74
C ALA A 68 0.85 7.66 -2.93
N ASP A 69 1.36 8.23 -1.85
CA ASP A 69 2.37 9.29 -1.88
C ASP A 69 3.66 8.80 -2.59
N ALA A 70 4.10 7.57 -2.28
CA ALA A 70 5.24 6.97 -2.97
C ALA A 70 5.00 6.81 -4.47
N MET A 71 3.82 6.31 -4.88
CA MET A 71 3.47 6.10 -6.29
C MET A 71 3.34 7.40 -7.07
N MET A 72 2.84 8.47 -6.43
CA MET A 72 2.56 9.75 -7.07
C MET A 72 3.68 10.78 -6.90
N SER A 73 4.73 10.49 -6.11
CA SER A 73 5.90 11.36 -5.99
C SER A 73 6.56 11.57 -7.36
N ASP A 74 6.79 12.83 -7.75
CA ASP A 74 7.37 13.24 -9.04
C ASP A 74 6.60 12.69 -10.27
N PHE A 75 5.28 12.48 -10.13
CA PHE A 75 4.47 11.86 -11.18
C PHE A 75 4.54 12.62 -12.50
N PRO A 76 4.88 11.97 -13.62
CA PRO A 76 5.15 12.62 -14.91
C PRO A 76 3.86 12.96 -15.68
N ARG A 77 3.04 13.90 -15.18
CA ARG A 77 1.69 14.23 -15.67
C ARG A 77 1.63 14.53 -17.17
N LYS A 78 2.70 15.12 -17.73
CA LYS A 78 2.76 15.53 -19.15
C LYS A 78 3.25 14.42 -20.10
N LYS A 79 3.63 13.24 -19.59
CA LYS A 79 4.11 12.13 -20.42
C LYS A 79 2.96 11.22 -20.88
N ASN A 80 3.25 10.34 -21.88
CA ASN A 80 2.29 9.35 -22.35
C ASN A 80 1.95 8.33 -21.26
N ILE A 81 0.85 7.62 -21.47
CA ILE A 81 0.28 6.67 -20.48
C ILE A 81 1.26 5.56 -20.09
N ARG A 82 2.05 5.04 -21.04
CA ARG A 82 3.03 3.99 -20.74
C ARG A 82 4.12 4.48 -19.79
N THR A 83 4.61 5.70 -19.99
CA THR A 83 5.61 6.34 -19.11
C THR A 83 5.01 6.59 -17.73
N LYS A 84 3.76 7.05 -17.64
CA LYS A 84 3.05 7.25 -16.38
C LYS A 84 2.88 5.93 -15.61
N LEU A 85 2.43 4.87 -16.26
CA LEU A 85 2.29 3.55 -15.64
C LEU A 85 3.64 2.93 -15.24
N ARG A 86 4.68 3.10 -16.07
CA ARG A 86 6.03 2.66 -15.71
C ARG A 86 6.54 3.38 -14.46
N HIS A 87 6.27 4.67 -14.33
CA HIS A 87 6.60 5.43 -13.12
C HIS A 87 5.90 4.85 -11.88
N VAL A 88 4.58 4.66 -11.95
CA VAL A 88 3.80 4.05 -10.86
C VAL A 88 4.33 2.67 -10.50
N TRP A 89 4.60 1.82 -11.48
CA TRP A 89 5.19 0.50 -11.32
C TRP A 89 6.52 0.56 -10.56
N ASP A 90 7.45 1.36 -11.03
CA ASP A 90 8.79 1.47 -10.44
C ASP A 90 8.73 2.04 -9.02
N ARG A 91 7.87 3.04 -8.77
CA ARG A 91 7.67 3.62 -7.44
C ARG A 91 7.04 2.61 -6.47
N TYR A 92 6.05 1.84 -6.91
CA TYR A 92 5.43 0.81 -6.07
C TYR A 92 6.44 -0.30 -5.71
N VAL A 93 7.18 -0.81 -6.70
CA VAL A 93 8.25 -1.80 -6.43
C VAL A 93 9.29 -1.23 -5.46
N ASN A 94 9.73 0.02 -5.65
CA ASN A 94 10.69 0.65 -4.76
C ASN A 94 10.15 0.82 -3.33
N TRP A 95 8.89 1.26 -3.18
CA TRP A 95 8.25 1.35 -1.88
C TRP A 95 8.18 -0.02 -1.18
N GLY A 96 7.74 -1.07 -1.87
CA GLY A 96 7.64 -2.39 -1.29
C GLY A 96 9.00 -2.99 -0.86
N MET A 97 10.05 -2.70 -1.64
CA MET A 97 11.43 -3.09 -1.28
C MET A 97 11.99 -2.29 -0.10
N ALA A 98 11.65 -1.00 0.02
CA ALA A 98 12.10 -0.13 1.09
C ALA A 98 11.31 -0.32 2.40
N SER A 99 10.03 -0.70 2.30
CA SER A 99 9.07 -0.79 3.41
C SER A 99 8.49 -2.22 3.55
N PRO A 100 9.30 -3.27 3.76
CA PRO A 100 8.85 -4.66 3.73
C PRO A 100 7.83 -4.98 4.83
N ARG A 101 7.89 -4.30 5.99
CA ARG A 101 6.91 -4.48 7.07
C ARG A 101 5.55 -3.91 6.69
N GLN A 102 5.51 -2.69 6.16
CA GLN A 102 4.28 -2.03 5.70
C GLN A 102 3.63 -2.84 4.58
N ARG A 103 4.42 -3.33 3.61
CA ARG A 103 3.97 -4.21 2.53
C ARG A 103 3.29 -5.46 3.10
N LYS A 104 3.98 -6.18 4.00
CA LYS A 104 3.47 -7.42 4.61
C LYS A 104 2.19 -7.18 5.43
N VAL A 105 2.14 -6.08 6.17
CA VAL A 105 0.96 -5.69 6.95
C VAL A 105 -0.18 -5.29 6.03
N LEU A 106 0.07 -4.53 4.96
CA LEU A 106 -0.96 -4.13 4.01
C LEU A 106 -1.66 -5.33 3.36
N ALA A 107 -0.90 -6.38 3.01
CA ALA A 107 -1.47 -7.62 2.49
C ALA A 107 -2.44 -8.27 3.49
N GLN A 108 -2.09 -8.33 4.77
CA GLN A 108 -2.95 -8.87 5.83
C GLN A 108 -4.18 -7.98 6.09
N LEU A 109 -3.98 -6.64 6.15
CA LEU A 109 -5.04 -5.68 6.39
C LEU A 109 -6.11 -5.72 5.28
N THR A 110 -5.69 -5.85 4.03
CA THR A 110 -6.59 -5.83 2.86
C THR A 110 -7.63 -6.95 2.89
N VAL A 111 -7.31 -8.09 3.48
CA VAL A 111 -8.19 -9.27 3.60
C VAL A 111 -8.83 -9.41 4.99
N SER A 112 -8.58 -8.47 5.90
CA SER A 112 -9.10 -8.51 7.27
C SER A 112 -10.59 -8.23 7.32
N GLU A 113 -11.33 -9.04 8.09
CA GLU A 113 -12.76 -8.81 8.39
C GLU A 113 -12.97 -7.57 9.29
N ALA A 114 -11.97 -7.17 10.07
CA ALA A 114 -12.01 -5.94 10.87
C ALA A 114 -12.02 -4.66 10.02
N LEU A 115 -11.67 -4.75 8.72
CA LEU A 115 -11.59 -3.59 7.86
C LEU A 115 -12.98 -3.12 7.42
N THR A 116 -13.38 -1.93 7.89
CA THR A 116 -14.69 -1.33 7.58
C THR A 116 -14.76 -0.82 6.13
N LYS A 117 -15.99 -0.70 5.60
CA LYS A 117 -16.22 -0.08 4.28
C LYS A 117 -15.68 1.34 4.24
N GLU A 118 -15.92 2.13 5.28
CA GLU A 118 -15.43 3.50 5.40
C GLU A 118 -13.91 3.56 5.27
N SER A 119 -13.18 2.67 5.95
CA SER A 119 -11.72 2.62 5.86
C SER A 119 -11.22 2.17 4.48
N ARG A 120 -11.94 1.24 3.81
CA ARG A 120 -11.65 0.85 2.43
C ARG A 120 -11.81 2.04 1.47
N ASP A 121 -12.90 2.77 1.61
CA ASP A 121 -13.19 3.95 0.78
C ASP A 121 -12.14 5.06 1.02
N ALA A 122 -11.84 5.36 2.29
CA ALA A 122 -10.80 6.33 2.67
C ALA A 122 -9.40 5.92 2.17
N GLY A 123 -9.05 4.63 2.26
CA GLY A 123 -7.79 4.10 1.75
C GLY A 123 -7.70 4.07 0.21
N SER A 124 -8.84 4.16 -0.48
CA SER A 124 -8.90 4.24 -1.94
C SER A 124 -8.85 5.68 -2.46
N ALA A 125 -9.26 6.65 -1.65
CA ALA A 125 -9.33 8.06 -2.03
C ALA A 125 -7.99 8.63 -2.57
N PRO A 126 -6.82 8.33 -2.01
CA PRO A 126 -5.54 8.82 -2.54
C PRO A 126 -5.20 8.32 -3.95
N PHE A 127 -5.87 7.27 -4.44
CA PHE A 127 -5.64 6.68 -5.77
C PHE A 127 -6.61 7.17 -6.85
N VAL A 128 -7.44 8.17 -6.57
CA VAL A 128 -8.46 8.68 -7.51
C VAL A 128 -7.82 9.19 -8.81
N GLU A 129 -6.70 9.92 -8.74
CA GLU A 129 -5.97 10.41 -9.92
C GLU A 129 -5.47 9.23 -10.78
N PHE A 130 -4.92 8.19 -10.14
CA PHE A 130 -4.47 6.98 -10.84
C PHE A 130 -5.65 6.25 -11.50
N GLN A 131 -6.77 6.08 -10.80
CA GLN A 131 -7.96 5.42 -11.35
C GLN A 131 -8.58 6.22 -12.50
N ALA A 132 -8.61 7.56 -12.40
CA ALA A 132 -9.07 8.41 -13.50
C ALA A 132 -8.21 8.22 -14.75
N MET A 133 -6.89 8.21 -14.59
CA MET A 133 -5.95 7.96 -15.68
C MET A 133 -6.21 6.61 -16.37
N ILE A 134 -6.55 5.56 -15.63
CA ILE A 134 -6.88 4.25 -16.21
C ILE A 134 -8.19 4.31 -16.99
N ARG A 135 -9.24 4.96 -16.44
CA ARG A 135 -10.52 5.13 -17.13
C ARG A 135 -10.35 5.91 -18.45
N ASP A 136 -9.63 7.03 -18.41
CA ASP A 136 -9.34 7.84 -19.61
C ASP A 136 -8.63 7.00 -20.68
N ALA A 137 -7.68 6.15 -20.30
CA ALA A 137 -6.96 5.29 -21.23
C ALA A 137 -7.86 4.20 -21.86
N ILE A 138 -8.86 3.70 -21.11
CA ILE A 138 -9.88 2.77 -21.64
C ILE A 138 -10.79 3.51 -22.63
N GLU A 139 -11.28 4.70 -22.28
CA GLU A 139 -12.14 5.52 -23.14
C GLU A 139 -11.43 5.90 -24.46
N GLN A 140 -10.15 6.22 -24.38
CA GLN A 140 -9.30 6.52 -25.54
C GLN A 140 -8.87 5.27 -26.32
N ARG A 141 -9.33 4.07 -25.93
CA ARG A 141 -9.01 2.78 -26.56
C ARG A 141 -7.51 2.44 -26.57
N VAL A 142 -6.72 3.02 -25.69
CA VAL A 142 -5.33 2.64 -25.45
C VAL A 142 -5.30 1.34 -24.66
N PHE A 143 -6.19 1.22 -23.66
CA PHE A 143 -6.40 -0.04 -22.94
C PHE A 143 -7.62 -0.78 -23.51
N ARG A 144 -7.59 -2.10 -23.28
CA ARG A 144 -8.74 -2.94 -23.61
C ARG A 144 -9.93 -2.55 -22.73
N ASN A 145 -11.12 -2.57 -23.33
CA ASN A 145 -12.37 -2.19 -22.67
C ASN A 145 -13.17 -3.38 -22.11
N ASP A 146 -12.67 -4.60 -22.30
CA ASP A 146 -13.23 -5.83 -21.74
C ASP A 146 -12.63 -6.18 -20.35
N VAL A 147 -11.71 -5.36 -19.83
CA VAL A 147 -11.09 -5.53 -18.51
C VAL A 147 -11.56 -4.43 -17.57
N PRO A 148 -12.25 -4.76 -16.47
CA PRO A 148 -12.66 -3.77 -15.47
C PRO A 148 -11.48 -3.04 -14.83
N VAL A 149 -11.65 -1.75 -14.49
CA VAL A 149 -10.63 -0.90 -13.84
C VAL A 149 -10.11 -1.52 -12.55
N GLU A 150 -11.01 -2.15 -11.79
CA GLU A 150 -10.68 -2.82 -10.53
C GLU A 150 -9.72 -4.00 -10.75
N LEU A 151 -9.92 -4.75 -11.84
CA LEU A 151 -9.04 -5.87 -12.18
C LEU A 151 -7.67 -5.37 -12.64
N ILE A 152 -7.62 -4.28 -13.41
CA ILE A 152 -6.35 -3.65 -13.80
C ILE A 152 -5.56 -3.24 -12.55
N SER A 153 -6.21 -2.57 -11.59
CA SER A 153 -5.56 -2.13 -10.35
C SER A 153 -5.08 -3.30 -9.48
N LYS A 154 -5.88 -4.36 -9.37
CA LYS A 154 -5.50 -5.59 -8.63
C LYS A 154 -4.39 -6.34 -9.32
N SER A 155 -4.40 -6.43 -10.65
CA SER A 155 -3.34 -7.09 -11.43
C SER A 155 -2.01 -6.35 -11.31
N LEU A 156 -2.03 -5.00 -11.30
CA LEU A 156 -0.85 -4.19 -10.99
C LEU A 156 -0.25 -4.59 -9.64
N ALA A 157 -1.05 -4.58 -8.58
CA ALA A 157 -0.59 -4.92 -7.24
C ALA A 157 -0.04 -6.36 -7.18
N ALA A 158 -0.74 -7.34 -7.74
CA ALA A 158 -0.33 -8.74 -7.72
C ALA A 158 1.01 -8.97 -8.46
N LEU A 159 1.20 -8.34 -9.62
CA LEU A 159 2.45 -8.46 -10.38
C LEU A 159 3.60 -7.69 -9.71
N VAL A 160 3.33 -6.57 -9.05
CA VAL A 160 4.33 -5.87 -8.22
C VAL A 160 4.78 -6.76 -7.07
N GLU A 161 3.85 -7.37 -6.32
CA GLU A 161 4.19 -8.30 -5.23
C GLU A 161 5.07 -9.45 -5.73
N ALA A 162 4.67 -10.13 -6.81
CA ALA A 162 5.48 -11.20 -7.41
C ALA A 162 6.87 -10.72 -7.85
N THR A 163 6.96 -9.49 -8.39
CA THR A 163 8.23 -8.89 -8.79
C THR A 163 9.14 -8.63 -7.59
N ILE A 164 8.59 -8.15 -6.47
CA ILE A 164 9.32 -7.90 -5.24
C ILE A 164 9.83 -9.23 -4.65
N ASP A 165 8.97 -10.24 -4.52
CA ASP A 165 9.33 -11.54 -3.96
C ASP A 165 10.46 -12.22 -4.76
N LEU A 166 10.38 -12.18 -6.09
CA LEU A 166 11.44 -12.67 -6.96
C LEU A 166 12.73 -11.86 -6.82
N THR A 167 12.63 -10.53 -6.65
CA THR A 167 13.78 -9.67 -6.45
C THR A 167 14.46 -9.91 -5.10
N GLU A 168 13.69 -10.15 -4.05
CA GLU A 168 14.21 -10.51 -2.72
C GLU A 168 14.95 -11.86 -2.77
N SER A 169 14.41 -12.84 -3.51
CA SER A 169 15.02 -14.16 -3.67
C SER A 169 16.28 -14.16 -4.54
N ASN A 170 16.40 -13.25 -5.53
CA ASN A 170 17.54 -13.17 -6.43
C ASN A 170 17.80 -11.72 -6.90
N ARG A 171 18.53 -10.97 -6.10
CA ARG A 171 18.87 -9.56 -6.36
C ARG A 171 19.66 -9.33 -7.65
N ALA A 172 20.43 -10.29 -8.11
CA ALA A 172 21.17 -10.18 -9.37
C ALA A 172 20.25 -10.03 -10.60
N ARG A 173 19.01 -10.55 -10.50
CA ARG A 173 17.99 -10.46 -11.55
C ARG A 173 16.96 -9.35 -11.32
N ALA A 174 17.12 -8.50 -10.33
CA ALA A 174 16.14 -7.46 -9.96
C ALA A 174 15.66 -6.62 -11.16
N LYS A 175 16.60 -6.16 -12.00
CA LYS A 175 16.27 -5.38 -13.21
C LYS A 175 15.44 -6.22 -14.19
N GLN A 176 15.80 -7.47 -14.43
CA GLN A 176 15.07 -8.37 -15.32
C GLN A 176 13.63 -8.57 -14.82
N TYR A 177 13.44 -8.90 -13.54
CA TYR A 177 12.12 -9.13 -12.97
C TYR A 177 11.23 -7.88 -13.05
N ARG A 178 11.79 -6.71 -12.73
CA ARG A 178 11.09 -5.43 -12.82
C ARG A 178 10.64 -5.11 -14.25
N ASP A 179 11.52 -5.31 -15.22
CA ASP A 179 11.22 -5.01 -16.62
C ASP A 179 10.24 -6.02 -17.21
N SER A 180 10.43 -7.32 -16.95
CA SER A 180 9.52 -8.36 -17.44
C SER A 180 8.14 -8.28 -16.79
N GLY A 181 8.07 -8.02 -15.48
CA GLY A 181 6.80 -7.83 -14.76
C GLY A 181 5.99 -6.66 -15.32
N PHE A 182 6.65 -5.52 -15.57
CA PHE A 182 5.98 -4.39 -16.21
C PHE A 182 5.51 -4.72 -17.64
N GLN A 183 6.30 -5.43 -18.45
CA GLN A 183 5.90 -5.83 -19.79
C GLN A 183 4.70 -6.78 -19.78
N MET A 184 4.67 -7.73 -18.85
CA MET A 184 3.51 -8.62 -18.67
C MET A 184 2.26 -7.84 -18.29
N PHE A 185 2.37 -6.90 -17.34
CA PHE A 185 1.26 -6.02 -16.97
C PHE A 185 0.77 -5.21 -18.16
N TRP A 186 1.69 -4.52 -18.85
CA TRP A 186 1.37 -3.68 -20.00
C TRP A 186 0.69 -4.47 -21.12
N ALA A 187 1.24 -5.61 -21.51
CA ALA A 187 0.67 -6.48 -22.54
C ALA A 187 -0.72 -7.02 -22.17
N GLY A 188 -0.97 -7.25 -20.87
CA GLY A 188 -2.27 -7.72 -20.39
C GLY A 188 -3.39 -6.70 -20.48
N ILE A 189 -3.08 -5.40 -20.44
CA ILE A 189 -4.06 -4.31 -20.43
C ILE A 189 -4.17 -3.56 -21.76
N THR A 190 -3.23 -3.73 -22.68
CA THR A 190 -3.25 -3.11 -24.03
C THR A 190 -3.79 -4.08 -25.07
N LYS A 191 -4.20 -3.50 -26.23
CA LYS A 191 -4.61 -4.29 -27.40
C LYS A 191 -3.40 -4.78 -28.16
#